data_415bd27ef21174ae8e5034379205c3ae
#
_entry.id   415bd27ef21174ae8e5034379205c3ae
#
_cell.length_a   1.000
_cell.length_b   1.000
_cell.length_c   1.000
_cell.angle_alpha   90.00
_cell.angle_beta   90.00
_cell.angle_gamma   90.00
#
_symmetry.space_group_name_H-M   'P 1'
#
loop_
_entity.id
_entity.type
_entity.pdbx_description
1 polymer ?
#
loop_
_entity_poly.entity_id
_entity_poly.type
_entity_poly.pdbx_seq_one_letter_code
_entity_poly.pdbx_strand_id
1 'polypeptide(L)'
;MLLALFQRLAALASLALLAIGGWFVWSWWRLREILDPLPGELIESQDWRLWTGGALIAWSFLGRIPVGLLLGRPDDDRERLRRLPGETLETPDGARLHVERSGPPDAPVLIFVHGWGLDAGVWWEARQMLADRYQVVTYDLAGLGRSKQPRDGKISLDRFADDLMALVSTACPRKVILVGHSIGGMTVQTFCRRYPETLGRQVLGVVLENTTHTDPMRTTVLGEALHALEPVVKPLMRLDVWLQPLAWLMNWQSYLSGSTHLAMRFGGFGTTPTKAQLEQVSRAVTRNSPAVQAKGNIAMMEWDATEALPEMRIPALLFIGGSDIVTVPAAGETIARRMPQARPVHLEEAGHLGPLELAEDYNRAIARFADEVFTRGARSADAASGSTAEDDPAIRAARPPQEPRPYI
;
A
#
# COMPACT_ATOMS: atom_id res chain seq x y z
N MET A 1 9.73 -4.17 4.26
CA MET A 1 11.11 -4.26 4.80
C MET A 1 12.15 -4.35 3.69
N LEU A 2 12.14 -5.41 2.84
CA LEU A 2 13.08 -5.55 1.71
C LEU A 2 13.11 -4.30 0.81
N LEU A 3 11.93 -3.77 0.47
CA LEU A 3 11.81 -2.55 -0.34
C LEU A 3 12.45 -1.33 0.33
N ALA A 4 12.29 -1.18 1.67
CA ALA A 4 12.96 -0.12 2.43
C ALA A 4 14.48 -0.27 2.42
N LEU A 5 15.00 -1.50 2.48
CA LEU A 5 16.43 -1.76 2.33
C LEU A 5 16.92 -1.36 0.93
N PHE A 6 16.22 -1.76 -0.13
CA PHE A 6 16.56 -1.35 -1.50
C PHE A 6 16.56 0.17 -1.66
N GLN A 7 15.59 0.86 -1.10
CA GLN A 7 15.53 2.32 -1.09
C GLN A 7 16.74 2.94 -0.39
N ARG A 8 17.16 2.40 0.76
CA ARG A 8 18.34 2.88 1.49
C ARG A 8 19.64 2.66 0.73
N LEU A 9 19.83 1.48 0.17
CA LEU A 9 21.00 1.18 -0.67
C LEU A 9 21.03 2.08 -1.91
N ALA A 10 19.87 2.28 -2.57
CA ALA A 10 19.74 3.18 -3.71
C ALA A 10 20.09 4.64 -3.33
N ALA A 11 19.63 5.11 -2.16
CA ALA A 11 19.93 6.44 -1.67
C ALA A 11 21.43 6.63 -1.35
N LEU A 12 22.05 5.65 -0.72
CA LEU A 12 23.51 5.67 -0.45
C LEU A 12 24.33 5.65 -1.75
N ALA A 13 23.98 4.78 -2.70
CA ALA A 13 24.63 4.73 -4.01
C ALA A 13 24.50 6.07 -4.76
N SER A 14 23.33 6.68 -4.69
CA SER A 14 23.04 7.97 -5.30
C SER A 14 23.88 9.12 -4.71
N LEU A 15 24.02 9.14 -3.37
CA LEU A 15 24.91 10.08 -2.69
C LEU A 15 26.39 9.85 -3.03
N ALA A 16 26.82 8.60 -3.12
CA ALA A 16 28.18 8.25 -3.53
C ALA A 16 28.47 8.80 -4.93
N LEU A 17 27.56 8.63 -5.88
CA LEU A 17 27.68 9.20 -7.24
C LEU A 17 27.84 10.73 -7.22
N LEU A 18 27.03 11.42 -6.42
CA LEU A 18 27.10 12.86 -6.27
C LEU A 18 28.46 13.29 -5.64
N ALA A 19 28.90 12.59 -4.60
CA ALA A 19 30.18 12.86 -3.95
C ALA A 19 31.39 12.62 -4.89
N ILE A 20 31.35 11.53 -5.68
CA ILE A 20 32.35 11.22 -6.69
C ILE A 20 32.37 12.31 -7.77
N GLY A 21 31.20 12.75 -8.24
CA GLY A 21 31.08 13.85 -9.19
C GLY A 21 31.69 15.15 -8.66
N GLY A 22 31.38 15.51 -7.41
CA GLY A 22 31.97 16.65 -6.72
C GLY A 22 33.49 16.54 -6.57
N TRP A 23 33.96 15.33 -6.22
CA TRP A 23 35.42 15.08 -6.13
C TRP A 23 36.13 15.24 -7.48
N PHE A 24 35.55 14.78 -8.57
CA PHE A 24 36.14 14.96 -9.91
C PHE A 24 36.24 16.45 -10.28
N VAL A 25 35.19 17.23 -10.05
CA VAL A 25 35.22 18.69 -10.32
C VAL A 25 36.22 19.40 -9.44
N TRP A 26 36.24 19.07 -8.12
CA TRP A 26 37.19 19.66 -7.20
C TRP A 26 38.66 19.29 -7.56
N SER A 27 38.90 18.01 -7.92
CA SER A 27 40.25 17.55 -8.31
C SER A 27 40.71 18.18 -9.62
N TRP A 28 39.82 18.43 -10.57
CA TRP A 28 40.14 19.18 -11.77
C TRP A 28 40.55 20.62 -11.45
N TRP A 29 39.80 21.32 -10.59
CA TRP A 29 40.09 22.68 -10.18
C TRP A 29 41.45 22.77 -9.44
N ARG A 30 41.70 21.88 -8.48
CA ARG A 30 42.95 21.82 -7.73
C ARG A 30 44.16 21.53 -8.61
N LEU A 31 44.03 20.64 -9.56
CA LEU A 31 45.15 20.30 -10.50
C LEU A 31 45.44 21.49 -11.43
N ARG A 32 44.44 22.23 -11.85
CA ARG A 32 44.61 23.42 -12.67
C ARG A 32 45.35 24.53 -11.93
N GLU A 33 45.07 24.71 -10.63
CA GLU A 33 45.79 25.68 -9.79
C GLU A 33 47.27 25.29 -9.57
N ILE A 34 47.56 23.98 -9.42
CA ILE A 34 48.91 23.48 -9.12
C ILE A 34 49.79 23.41 -10.39
N LEU A 35 49.16 23.11 -11.52
CA LEU A 35 49.82 22.88 -12.80
C LEU A 35 49.68 24.11 -13.74
N ASP A 36 49.60 25.32 -13.19
CA ASP A 36 49.62 26.53 -14.02
C ASP A 36 50.86 26.49 -14.94
N PRO A 37 50.71 26.31 -16.28
CA PRO A 37 51.83 25.97 -17.14
C PRO A 37 52.78 27.14 -17.26
N LEU A 38 54.07 26.84 -17.16
CA LEU A 38 55.06 27.77 -17.64
C LEU A 38 54.87 28.03 -19.13
N PRO A 39 55.12 29.23 -19.61
CA PRO A 39 54.93 29.56 -21.02
C PRO A 39 55.67 28.58 -21.95
N GLY A 40 54.95 27.80 -22.74
CA GLY A 40 55.47 26.84 -23.72
C GLY A 40 55.38 25.35 -23.34
N GLU A 41 54.88 25.00 -22.14
CA GLU A 41 54.60 23.60 -21.77
C GLU A 41 53.20 23.18 -22.20
N LEU A 42 53.12 22.08 -22.94
CA LEU A 42 51.85 21.40 -23.24
C LEU A 42 51.49 20.50 -22.07
N ILE A 43 50.58 20.95 -21.20
CA ILE A 43 50.01 20.06 -20.18
C ILE A 43 48.87 19.26 -20.81
N GLU A 44 48.92 17.95 -20.65
CA GLU A 44 47.83 17.07 -21.03
C GLU A 44 46.54 17.53 -20.30
N SER A 45 45.52 17.92 -21.04
CA SER A 45 44.30 18.49 -20.51
C SER A 45 43.64 17.46 -19.57
N GLN A 46 43.42 17.87 -18.32
CA GLN A 46 42.67 17.08 -17.32
C GLN A 46 41.15 17.36 -17.41
N ASP A 47 40.68 17.96 -18.48
CA ASP A 47 39.29 18.38 -18.69
C ASP A 47 38.28 17.22 -18.62
N TRP A 48 38.75 15.98 -18.90
CA TRP A 48 37.92 14.80 -18.73
C TRP A 48 37.33 14.67 -17.30
N ARG A 49 38.06 15.15 -16.28
CA ARG A 49 37.59 15.16 -14.87
C ARG A 49 36.40 16.12 -14.71
N LEU A 50 36.49 17.31 -15.28
CA LEU A 50 35.39 18.28 -15.28
C LEU A 50 34.14 17.73 -15.97
N TRP A 51 34.32 17.14 -17.15
CA TRP A 51 33.21 16.57 -17.89
C TRP A 51 32.59 15.36 -17.20
N THR A 52 33.40 14.46 -16.68
CA THR A 52 32.93 13.30 -15.90
C THR A 52 32.22 13.75 -14.63
N GLY A 53 32.81 14.66 -13.86
CA GLY A 53 32.19 15.20 -12.66
C GLY A 53 30.91 15.94 -12.95
N GLY A 54 30.89 16.77 -13.98
CA GLY A 54 29.69 17.46 -14.45
C GLY A 54 28.58 16.51 -14.88
N ALA A 55 28.90 15.44 -15.62
CA ALA A 55 27.94 14.43 -16.02
C ALA A 55 27.36 13.67 -14.82
N LEU A 56 28.17 13.27 -13.84
CA LEU A 56 27.70 12.60 -12.62
C LEU A 56 26.81 13.51 -11.76
N ILE A 57 27.18 14.79 -11.64
CA ILE A 57 26.34 15.77 -10.94
C ILE A 57 25.01 15.97 -11.69
N ALA A 58 25.05 16.16 -13.00
CA ALA A 58 23.86 16.29 -13.83
C ALA A 58 22.95 15.05 -13.71
N TRP A 59 23.53 13.85 -13.75
CA TRP A 59 22.80 12.60 -13.50
C TRP A 59 22.14 12.58 -12.12
N SER A 60 22.83 13.03 -11.09
CA SER A 60 22.33 13.05 -9.72
C SER A 60 21.03 13.89 -9.55
N PHE A 61 20.75 14.83 -10.47
CA PHE A 61 19.56 15.68 -10.44
C PHE A 61 18.56 15.40 -11.57
N LEU A 62 18.99 14.82 -12.67
CA LEU A 62 18.18 14.62 -13.89
C LEU A 62 18.00 13.14 -14.26
N GLY A 63 18.72 12.23 -13.60
CA GLY A 63 18.79 10.80 -13.94
C GLY A 63 17.43 10.10 -13.92
N ARG A 64 16.47 10.58 -13.12
CA ARG A 64 15.10 10.03 -13.11
C ARG A 64 14.43 10.08 -14.50
N ILE A 65 14.78 11.05 -15.34
CA ILE A 65 14.18 11.20 -16.67
C ILE A 65 14.56 10.02 -17.58
N PRO A 66 15.88 9.78 -17.89
CA PRO A 66 16.26 8.63 -18.71
C PRO A 66 15.93 7.29 -18.03
N VAL A 67 16.04 7.17 -16.70
CA VAL A 67 15.67 5.94 -16.00
C VAL A 67 14.19 5.63 -16.16
N GLY A 68 13.29 6.60 -15.97
CA GLY A 68 11.85 6.42 -16.20
C GLY A 68 11.50 6.08 -17.65
N LEU A 69 12.24 6.67 -18.62
CA LEU A 69 12.06 6.36 -20.05
C LEU A 69 12.49 4.94 -20.41
N LEU A 70 13.57 4.43 -19.78
CA LEU A 70 14.12 3.11 -20.06
C LEU A 70 13.35 1.98 -19.35
N LEU A 71 12.86 2.23 -18.13
CA LEU A 71 12.26 1.20 -17.29
C LEU A 71 10.73 1.15 -17.32
N GLY A 72 10.10 2.21 -17.82
CA GLY A 72 8.63 2.27 -17.93
C GLY A 72 8.13 2.12 -19.36
N ARG A 73 7.06 1.34 -19.55
CA ARG A 73 6.32 1.31 -20.82
C ARG A 73 5.66 2.67 -21.09
N PRO A 74 5.43 3.06 -22.36
CA PRO A 74 4.61 4.22 -22.68
C PRO A 74 3.24 4.15 -21.98
N ASP A 75 2.75 5.29 -21.55
CA ASP A 75 1.46 5.45 -20.89
C ASP A 75 0.83 6.74 -21.39
N ASP A 76 -0.36 6.64 -21.96
CA ASP A 76 -1.10 7.78 -22.49
C ASP A 76 -1.97 8.47 -21.44
N ASP A 77 -2.15 7.83 -20.28
CA ASP A 77 -3.07 8.29 -19.24
C ASP A 77 -2.35 9.08 -18.13
N ARG A 78 -2.27 10.40 -18.30
CA ARG A 78 -1.74 11.31 -17.27
C ARG A 78 -2.69 11.52 -16.09
N GLU A 79 -3.94 11.08 -16.20
CA GLU A 79 -4.93 11.25 -15.13
C GLU A 79 -4.65 10.34 -13.92
N ARG A 80 -3.92 9.25 -14.11
CA ARG A 80 -3.54 8.30 -13.04
C ARG A 80 -2.87 8.95 -11.82
N LEU A 81 -2.17 10.05 -12.01
CA LEU A 81 -1.53 10.80 -10.92
C LEU A 81 -2.50 11.73 -10.19
N ARG A 82 -3.74 11.87 -10.65
CA ARG A 82 -4.69 12.82 -10.11
C ARG A 82 -5.38 12.25 -8.87
N ARG A 83 -5.13 12.89 -7.74
CA ARG A 83 -5.85 12.66 -6.49
C ARG A 83 -7.20 13.38 -6.52
N LEU A 84 -8.22 12.74 -5.95
CA LEU A 84 -9.53 13.38 -5.80
C LEU A 84 -9.50 14.42 -4.68
N PRO A 85 -10.43 15.40 -4.69
CA PRO A 85 -10.80 16.13 -3.49
C PRO A 85 -11.25 15.14 -2.42
N GLY A 86 -10.86 15.37 -1.18
CA GLY A 86 -11.19 14.48 -0.07
C GLY A 86 -11.68 15.27 1.13
N GLU A 87 -12.28 14.58 2.05
CA GLU A 87 -12.68 15.05 3.38
C GLU A 87 -11.65 14.64 4.42
N THR A 88 -11.68 15.29 5.57
CA THR A 88 -10.85 14.93 6.72
C THR A 88 -11.71 14.22 7.75
N LEU A 89 -11.34 12.97 8.10
CA LEU A 89 -11.89 12.25 9.23
C LEU A 89 -10.92 12.34 10.40
N GLU A 90 -11.36 12.91 11.51
CA GLU A 90 -10.58 12.94 12.74
C GLU A 90 -10.89 11.68 13.55
N THR A 91 -9.83 10.97 13.98
CA THR A 91 -9.94 9.75 14.76
C THR A 91 -9.82 10.04 16.27
N PRO A 92 -10.27 9.15 17.15
CA PRO A 92 -10.25 9.38 18.61
C PRO A 92 -8.86 9.68 19.18
N ASP A 93 -7.79 9.14 18.59
CA ASP A 93 -6.40 9.40 18.99
C ASP A 93 -5.80 10.69 18.39
N GLY A 94 -6.62 11.42 17.60
CA GLY A 94 -6.30 12.69 16.98
C GLY A 94 -5.50 12.60 15.69
N ALA A 95 -5.47 11.44 15.04
CA ALA A 95 -5.05 11.37 13.65
C ALA A 95 -6.10 12.04 12.76
N ARG A 96 -5.67 12.61 11.63
CA ARG A 96 -6.56 13.22 10.64
C ARG A 96 -6.38 12.51 9.31
N LEU A 97 -7.33 11.67 8.97
CA LEU A 97 -7.29 10.87 7.76
C LEU A 97 -7.85 11.67 6.58
N HIS A 98 -7.11 11.68 5.48
CA HIS A 98 -7.63 12.17 4.21
C HIS A 98 -8.39 11.05 3.51
N VAL A 99 -9.68 11.23 3.30
CA VAL A 99 -10.61 10.23 2.76
C VAL A 99 -11.16 10.72 1.43
N GLU A 100 -11.08 9.89 0.40
CA GLU A 100 -11.63 10.16 -0.93
C GLU A 100 -12.77 9.18 -1.19
N ARG A 101 -13.91 9.67 -1.69
CA ARG A 101 -15.08 8.86 -2.03
C ARG A 101 -15.42 9.03 -3.50
N SER A 102 -15.80 7.93 -4.15
CA SER A 102 -16.28 7.92 -5.54
C SER A 102 -17.40 6.89 -5.69
N GLY A 103 -18.28 7.12 -6.67
CA GLY A 103 -19.45 6.28 -6.91
C GLY A 103 -20.70 6.75 -6.16
N PRO A 104 -21.84 6.05 -6.37
CA PRO A 104 -23.14 6.45 -5.80
C PRO A 104 -23.11 6.42 -4.27
N PRO A 105 -23.62 7.44 -3.58
CA PRO A 105 -23.54 7.54 -2.12
C PRO A 105 -24.31 6.43 -1.39
N ASP A 106 -25.34 5.86 -2.02
CA ASP A 106 -26.19 4.83 -1.43
C ASP A 106 -25.78 3.40 -1.83
N ALA A 107 -24.78 3.25 -2.69
CA ALA A 107 -24.28 1.94 -3.11
C ALA A 107 -23.58 1.20 -1.96
N PRO A 108 -23.45 -0.14 -2.04
CA PRO A 108 -22.60 -0.92 -1.14
C PRO A 108 -21.18 -0.40 -1.14
N VAL A 109 -20.48 -0.48 0.00
CA VAL A 109 -19.21 0.22 0.23
C VAL A 109 -18.02 -0.71 0.11
N LEU A 110 -17.03 -0.31 -0.65
CA LEU A 110 -15.69 -0.92 -0.68
C LEU A 110 -14.69 0.06 -0.07
N ILE A 111 -14.01 -0.34 1.01
CA ILE A 111 -12.98 0.50 1.67
C ILE A 111 -11.60 -0.07 1.33
N PHE A 112 -10.75 0.73 0.71
CA PHE A 112 -9.43 0.35 0.24
C PHE A 112 -8.33 0.91 1.14
N VAL A 113 -7.43 0.02 1.59
CA VAL A 113 -6.28 0.32 2.46
C VAL A 113 -4.99 0.07 1.69
N HIS A 114 -4.21 1.13 1.42
CA HIS A 114 -3.02 1.06 0.59
C HIS A 114 -1.80 0.45 1.31
N GLY A 115 -0.78 0.09 0.51
CA GLY A 115 0.50 -0.45 0.98
C GLY A 115 1.40 0.61 1.64
N TRP A 116 2.41 0.13 2.40
CA TRP A 116 3.33 1.00 3.14
C TRP A 116 4.14 1.91 2.20
N GLY A 117 4.28 3.17 2.58
CA GLY A 117 4.97 4.18 1.79
C GLY A 117 4.19 4.72 0.59
N LEU A 118 3.02 4.15 0.29
CA LEU A 118 2.12 4.60 -0.78
C LEU A 118 1.11 5.65 -0.27
N ASP A 119 0.13 5.95 -1.09
CA ASP A 119 -1.04 6.78 -0.76
C ASP A 119 -2.28 6.28 -1.53
N ALA A 120 -3.46 6.84 -1.25
CA ALA A 120 -4.72 6.44 -1.89
C ALA A 120 -4.75 6.62 -3.42
N GLY A 121 -3.76 7.31 -4.00
CA GLY A 121 -3.64 7.45 -5.45
C GLY A 121 -3.41 6.13 -6.18
N VAL A 122 -2.87 5.10 -5.49
CA VAL A 122 -2.66 3.76 -6.09
C VAL A 122 -3.97 3.06 -6.48
N TRP A 123 -5.10 3.51 -5.96
CA TRP A 123 -6.43 2.94 -6.23
C TRP A 123 -7.14 3.59 -7.41
N TRP A 124 -6.38 4.23 -8.31
CA TRP A 124 -6.94 4.90 -9.48
C TRP A 124 -7.81 3.96 -10.34
N GLU A 125 -7.25 2.82 -10.78
CA GLU A 125 -7.97 1.87 -11.62
C GLU A 125 -9.16 1.25 -10.88
N ALA A 126 -9.03 0.96 -9.58
CA ALA A 126 -10.13 0.46 -8.77
C ALA A 126 -11.31 1.45 -8.75
N ARG A 127 -11.02 2.75 -8.60
CA ARG A 127 -12.07 3.78 -8.68
C ARG A 127 -12.73 3.83 -10.06
N GLN A 128 -11.94 3.76 -11.15
CA GLN A 128 -12.48 3.78 -12.51
C GLN A 128 -13.38 2.58 -12.80
N MET A 129 -13.01 1.40 -12.33
CA MET A 129 -13.70 0.16 -12.67
C MET A 129 -14.87 -0.17 -11.73
N LEU A 130 -14.86 0.31 -10.50
CA LEU A 130 -15.80 -0.12 -9.47
C LEU A 130 -16.79 0.96 -9.06
N ALA A 131 -16.50 2.25 -9.30
CA ALA A 131 -17.32 3.35 -8.82
C ALA A 131 -18.70 3.48 -9.49
N ASP A 132 -18.93 2.84 -10.62
CA ASP A 132 -20.28 2.81 -11.23
C ASP A 132 -21.28 1.97 -10.43
N ARG A 133 -20.79 1.02 -9.62
CA ARG A 133 -21.60 0.01 -8.91
C ARG A 133 -21.47 0.08 -7.39
N TYR A 134 -20.36 0.57 -6.90
CA TYR A 134 -20.04 0.63 -5.48
C TYR A 134 -19.64 2.03 -5.06
N GLN A 135 -19.86 2.38 -3.81
CA GLN A 135 -19.15 3.50 -3.23
C GLN A 135 -17.74 3.05 -2.87
N VAL A 136 -16.76 3.49 -3.66
CA VAL A 136 -15.33 3.24 -3.42
C VAL A 136 -14.80 4.31 -2.49
N VAL A 137 -14.37 3.88 -1.31
CA VAL A 137 -13.74 4.72 -0.28
C VAL A 137 -12.27 4.39 -0.23
N THR A 138 -11.41 5.36 -0.48
CA THR A 138 -9.96 5.24 -0.36
C THR A 138 -9.47 6.27 0.65
N TYR A 139 -8.44 5.98 1.40
CA TYR A 139 -7.88 6.94 2.35
C TYR A 139 -6.37 6.75 2.48
N ASP A 140 -5.70 7.78 2.96
CA ASP A 140 -4.29 7.70 3.30
C ASP A 140 -4.14 7.20 4.74
N LEU A 141 -3.32 6.18 4.97
CA LEU A 141 -2.96 5.73 6.31
C LEU A 141 -2.37 6.87 7.15
N ALA A 142 -2.61 6.86 8.45
CA ALA A 142 -2.15 7.90 9.36
C ALA A 142 -0.66 8.19 9.22
N GLY A 143 -0.31 9.46 8.94
CA GLY A 143 1.06 9.92 8.71
C GLY A 143 1.61 9.75 7.30
N LEU A 144 0.86 9.14 6.38
CA LEU A 144 1.21 9.00 4.96
C LEU A 144 0.33 9.89 4.07
N GLY A 145 0.78 10.13 2.84
CA GLY A 145 0.05 10.89 1.85
C GLY A 145 -0.35 12.28 2.35
N ARG A 146 -1.65 12.54 2.42
CA ARG A 146 -2.27 13.78 2.94
C ARG A 146 -2.76 13.65 4.39
N SER A 147 -2.74 12.44 4.95
CA SER A 147 -3.14 12.18 6.34
C SER A 147 -2.08 12.65 7.34
N LYS A 148 -2.55 13.02 8.54
CA LYS A 148 -1.67 13.39 9.64
C LYS A 148 -1.61 12.27 10.67
N GLN A 149 -0.43 12.05 11.24
CA GLN A 149 -0.23 11.07 12.30
C GLN A 149 -0.99 11.44 13.58
N PRO A 150 -1.22 10.48 14.50
CA PRO A 150 -1.79 10.72 15.82
C PRO A 150 -1.00 11.77 16.62
N ARG A 151 -1.63 12.39 17.62
CA ARG A 151 -1.00 13.47 18.43
C ARG A 151 0.26 13.03 19.15
N ASP A 152 0.32 11.78 19.61
CA ASP A 152 1.49 11.19 20.28
C ASP A 152 2.55 10.66 19.32
N GLY A 153 2.30 10.73 18.02
CA GLY A 153 3.20 10.29 16.95
C GLY A 153 3.50 8.77 16.95
N LYS A 154 2.71 7.96 17.64
CA LYS A 154 2.87 6.49 17.62
C LYS A 154 2.19 5.89 16.41
N ILE A 155 2.86 4.96 15.76
CA ILE A 155 2.38 4.19 14.60
C ILE A 155 2.36 2.71 14.99
N SER A 156 1.21 2.04 14.79
CA SER A 156 1.04 0.60 15.00
C SER A 156 -0.08 0.04 14.14
N LEU A 157 -0.09 -1.27 13.90
CA LEU A 157 -1.15 -1.95 13.17
C LEU A 157 -2.49 -1.86 13.91
N ASP A 158 -2.47 -1.89 15.25
CA ASP A 158 -3.68 -1.74 16.06
C ASP A 158 -4.33 -0.37 15.83
N ARG A 159 -3.54 0.71 15.78
CA ARG A 159 -4.06 2.05 15.47
C ARG A 159 -4.60 2.17 14.07
N PHE A 160 -3.93 1.57 13.08
CA PHE A 160 -4.47 1.53 11.72
C PHE A 160 -5.80 0.77 11.66
N ALA A 161 -5.96 -0.27 12.47
CA ALA A 161 -7.24 -0.97 12.58
C ALA A 161 -8.31 -0.12 13.28
N ASP A 162 -7.95 0.67 14.30
CA ASP A 162 -8.85 1.63 14.96
C ASP A 162 -9.27 2.76 13.99
N ASP A 163 -8.34 3.28 13.18
CA ASP A 163 -8.61 4.23 12.11
C ASP A 163 -9.58 3.64 11.07
N LEU A 164 -9.37 2.38 10.68
CA LEU A 164 -10.25 1.66 9.76
C LEU A 164 -11.65 1.46 10.36
N MET A 165 -11.75 1.19 11.66
CA MET A 165 -13.03 1.11 12.37
C MET A 165 -13.77 2.45 12.35
N ALA A 166 -13.08 3.56 12.53
CA ALA A 166 -13.68 4.89 12.39
C ALA A 166 -14.28 5.08 10.99
N LEU A 167 -13.58 4.68 9.93
CA LEU A 167 -14.10 4.72 8.55
C LEU A 167 -15.30 3.79 8.33
N VAL A 168 -15.24 2.55 8.82
CA VAL A 168 -16.35 1.58 8.76
C VAL A 168 -17.59 2.18 9.44
N SER A 169 -17.43 2.86 10.56
CA SER A 169 -18.52 3.52 11.28
C SER A 169 -19.18 4.62 10.46
N THR A 170 -18.45 5.36 9.63
CA THR A 170 -19.03 6.38 8.74
C THR A 170 -19.90 5.80 7.61
N ALA A 171 -19.72 4.51 7.29
CA ALA A 171 -20.52 3.82 6.27
C ALA A 171 -21.87 3.31 6.81
N CYS A 172 -22.04 3.22 8.13
CA CYS A 172 -23.25 2.68 8.77
C CYS A 172 -24.52 3.46 8.34
N PRO A 173 -25.67 2.80 8.05
CA PRO A 173 -25.95 1.35 8.22
C PRO A 173 -25.53 0.47 7.03
N ARG A 174 -24.90 1.00 6.00
CA ARG A 174 -24.52 0.23 4.80
C ARG A 174 -23.49 -0.84 5.15
N LYS A 175 -23.54 -1.93 4.40
CA LYS A 175 -22.58 -3.04 4.51
C LYS A 175 -21.29 -2.70 3.76
N VAL A 176 -20.15 -3.19 4.26
CA VAL A 176 -18.84 -2.90 3.69
C VAL A 176 -18.06 -4.17 3.37
N ILE A 177 -17.18 -4.08 2.37
CA ILE A 177 -16.09 -5.02 2.15
C ILE A 177 -14.78 -4.23 2.31
N LEU A 178 -13.83 -4.79 3.04
CA LEU A 178 -12.51 -4.21 3.25
C LEU A 178 -11.52 -4.79 2.26
N VAL A 179 -10.75 -3.94 1.58
CA VAL A 179 -9.71 -4.33 0.62
C VAL A 179 -8.38 -3.80 1.12
N GLY A 180 -7.40 -4.67 1.31
CA GLY A 180 -6.10 -4.26 1.86
C GLY A 180 -4.93 -4.82 1.10
N HIS A 181 -4.04 -3.93 0.64
CA HIS A 181 -2.79 -4.28 -0.02
C HIS A 181 -1.60 -4.21 0.94
N SER A 182 -0.76 -5.24 0.98
CA SER A 182 0.47 -5.26 1.81
C SER A 182 0.17 -4.96 3.29
N ILE A 183 0.71 -3.89 3.89
CA ILE A 183 0.34 -3.46 5.25
C ILE A 183 -1.17 -3.16 5.38
N GLY A 184 -1.84 -2.75 4.29
CA GLY A 184 -3.29 -2.64 4.28
C GLY A 184 -3.97 -3.98 4.55
N GLY A 185 -3.45 -5.08 4.01
CA GLY A 185 -3.90 -6.43 4.33
C GLY A 185 -3.59 -6.84 5.78
N MET A 186 -2.42 -6.45 6.31
CA MET A 186 -2.10 -6.62 7.74
C MET A 186 -3.07 -5.81 8.63
N THR A 187 -3.42 -4.59 8.21
CA THR A 187 -4.41 -3.74 8.89
C THR A 187 -5.80 -4.39 8.89
N VAL A 188 -6.24 -4.95 7.77
CA VAL A 188 -7.52 -5.67 7.66
C VAL A 188 -7.52 -6.91 8.56
N GLN A 189 -6.44 -7.69 8.60
CA GLN A 189 -6.31 -8.84 9.52
C GLN A 189 -6.35 -8.38 10.97
N THR A 190 -5.68 -7.27 11.32
CA THR A 190 -5.72 -6.69 12.67
C THR A 190 -7.13 -6.21 13.02
N PHE A 191 -7.83 -5.58 12.08
CA PHE A 191 -9.23 -5.19 12.23
C PHE A 191 -10.12 -6.38 12.54
N CYS A 192 -10.02 -7.49 11.78
CA CYS A 192 -10.80 -8.70 12.02
C CYS A 192 -10.58 -9.28 13.42
N ARG A 193 -9.34 -9.24 13.91
CA ARG A 193 -8.98 -9.69 15.27
C ARG A 193 -9.54 -8.78 16.35
N ARG A 194 -9.52 -7.46 16.14
CA ARG A 194 -9.91 -6.46 17.18
C ARG A 194 -11.41 -6.20 17.23
N TYR A 195 -12.12 -6.35 16.12
CA TYR A 195 -13.54 -6.03 15.97
C TYR A 195 -14.34 -7.23 15.42
N PRO A 196 -14.23 -8.43 16.03
CA PRO A 196 -14.90 -9.64 15.52
C PRO A 196 -16.41 -9.50 15.48
N GLU A 197 -17.00 -8.67 16.34
CA GLU A 197 -18.45 -8.40 16.39
C GLU A 197 -19.00 -7.69 15.15
N THR A 198 -18.15 -7.05 14.37
CA THR A 198 -18.53 -6.39 13.11
C THR A 198 -18.63 -7.37 11.95
N LEU A 199 -17.94 -8.52 12.05
CA LEU A 199 -17.82 -9.49 10.97
C LEU A 199 -19.17 -10.21 10.72
N GLY A 200 -19.56 -10.29 9.46
CA GLY A 200 -20.85 -10.82 9.05
C GLY A 200 -22.05 -9.88 9.33
N ARG A 201 -21.86 -8.81 10.09
CA ARG A 201 -22.90 -7.83 10.43
C ARG A 201 -22.76 -6.54 9.63
N GLN A 202 -21.66 -5.83 9.78
CA GLN A 202 -21.34 -4.61 9.05
C GLN A 202 -20.30 -4.87 7.98
N VAL A 203 -19.23 -5.59 8.30
CA VAL A 203 -18.22 -6.05 7.36
C VAL A 203 -18.61 -7.43 6.86
N LEU A 204 -18.95 -7.56 5.57
CA LEU A 204 -19.44 -8.80 4.98
C LEU A 204 -18.37 -9.66 4.33
N GLY A 205 -17.22 -9.09 4.02
CA GLY A 205 -16.12 -9.78 3.40
C GLY A 205 -14.84 -8.96 3.44
N VAL A 206 -13.72 -9.62 3.18
CA VAL A 206 -12.40 -8.98 3.10
C VAL A 206 -11.67 -9.41 1.82
N VAL A 207 -10.85 -8.52 1.29
CA VAL A 207 -9.92 -8.79 0.19
C VAL A 207 -8.52 -8.50 0.68
N LEU A 208 -7.63 -9.47 0.56
CA LEU A 208 -6.24 -9.38 0.97
C LEU A 208 -5.35 -9.48 -0.28
N GLU A 209 -4.57 -8.46 -0.56
CA GLU A 209 -3.75 -8.36 -1.77
C GLU A 209 -2.27 -8.32 -1.42
N ASN A 210 -1.48 -9.30 -1.92
CA ASN A 210 -0.02 -9.30 -1.79
C ASN A 210 0.44 -8.91 -0.37
N THR A 211 0.00 -9.69 0.62
CA THR A 211 0.20 -9.39 2.05
C THR A 211 0.76 -10.60 2.80
N THR A 212 1.08 -10.39 4.06
CA THR A 212 1.60 -11.43 4.97
C THR A 212 0.73 -11.58 6.20
N HIS A 213 0.97 -12.62 6.97
CA HIS A 213 0.31 -12.92 8.25
C HIS A 213 1.20 -12.65 9.47
N THR A 214 2.47 -12.33 9.26
CA THR A 214 3.48 -12.15 10.32
C THR A 214 4.52 -11.12 9.89
N ASP A 215 5.60 -10.94 10.66
CA ASP A 215 6.74 -10.09 10.36
C ASP A 215 7.20 -10.21 8.90
N PRO A 216 7.13 -9.13 8.10
CA PRO A 216 7.55 -9.14 6.70
C PRO A 216 9.03 -9.50 6.49
N MET A 217 9.89 -9.37 7.51
CA MET A 217 11.29 -9.83 7.37
C MET A 217 11.40 -11.34 7.25
N ARG A 218 10.43 -12.08 7.80
CA ARG A 218 10.38 -13.56 7.72
C ARG A 218 9.75 -14.06 6.42
N THR A 219 8.89 -13.26 5.81
CA THR A 219 8.07 -13.64 4.66
C THR A 219 8.48 -12.94 3.36
N THR A 220 9.70 -12.44 3.30
CA THR A 220 10.31 -11.90 2.09
C THR A 220 11.35 -12.87 1.52
N VAL A 221 11.79 -12.62 0.30
CA VAL A 221 12.96 -13.31 -0.27
C VAL A 221 14.17 -13.12 0.67
N LEU A 222 14.94 -14.18 0.95
CA LEU A 222 16.00 -14.19 1.97
C LEU A 222 15.53 -13.87 3.40
N GLY A 223 14.28 -14.16 3.73
CA GLY A 223 13.64 -13.77 4.98
C GLY A 223 14.43 -14.15 6.24
N GLU A 224 14.94 -15.38 6.33
CA GLU A 224 15.74 -15.81 7.49
C GLU A 224 17.01 -14.99 7.68
N ALA A 225 17.73 -14.70 6.58
CA ALA A 225 18.95 -13.89 6.63
C ALA A 225 18.65 -12.44 7.02
N LEU A 226 17.56 -11.87 6.52
CA LEU A 226 17.14 -10.52 6.87
C LEU A 226 16.65 -10.44 8.32
N HIS A 227 15.92 -11.44 8.79
CA HIS A 227 15.48 -11.51 10.19
C HIS A 227 16.67 -11.60 11.15
N ALA A 228 17.73 -12.33 10.80
CA ALA A 228 18.98 -12.37 11.58
C ALA A 228 19.67 -11.00 11.71
N LEU A 229 19.40 -10.07 10.78
CA LEU A 229 19.90 -8.70 10.81
C LEU A 229 19.02 -7.73 11.62
N GLU A 230 17.90 -8.18 12.14
CA GLU A 230 16.95 -7.34 12.92
C GLU A 230 17.63 -6.54 14.04
N PRO A 231 18.57 -7.12 14.85
CA PRO A 231 19.26 -6.39 15.90
C PRO A 231 20.08 -5.18 15.42
N VAL A 232 20.48 -5.18 14.15
CA VAL A 232 21.20 -4.08 13.49
C VAL A 232 20.23 -3.12 12.80
N VAL A 233 19.23 -3.67 12.13
CA VAL A 233 18.28 -2.89 11.31
C VAL A 233 17.35 -2.01 12.18
N LYS A 234 16.85 -2.52 13.30
CA LYS A 234 15.98 -1.72 14.20
C LYS A 234 16.68 -0.46 14.76
N PRO A 235 17.91 -0.52 15.29
CA PRO A 235 18.62 0.69 15.70
C PRO A 235 18.86 1.69 14.56
N LEU A 236 19.19 1.21 13.36
CA LEU A 236 19.37 2.08 12.19
C LEU A 236 18.06 2.78 11.80
N MET A 237 16.92 2.09 11.87
CA MET A 237 15.61 2.72 11.64
C MET A 237 15.28 3.77 12.70
N ARG A 238 15.65 3.53 13.97
CA ARG A 238 15.50 4.54 15.03
C ARG A 238 16.38 5.76 14.77
N LEU A 239 17.57 5.57 14.22
CA LEU A 239 18.45 6.66 13.79
C LEU A 239 17.83 7.48 12.65
N ASP A 240 17.13 6.85 11.71
CA ASP A 240 16.37 7.55 10.65
C ASP A 240 15.29 8.47 11.22
N VAL A 241 14.64 8.08 12.33
CA VAL A 241 13.67 8.96 13.01
C VAL A 241 14.36 10.20 13.54
N TRP A 242 15.54 10.07 14.12
CA TRP A 242 16.30 11.18 14.68
C TRP A 242 16.93 12.06 13.59
N LEU A 243 17.45 11.45 12.51
CA LEU A 243 18.06 12.13 11.37
C LEU A 243 17.06 12.45 10.25
N GLN A 244 15.77 12.55 10.55
CA GLN A 244 14.71 12.73 9.55
C GLN A 244 15.00 13.78 8.47
N PRO A 245 15.52 15.00 8.75
CA PRO A 245 15.79 15.98 7.70
C PRO A 245 16.84 15.50 6.70
N LEU A 246 17.89 14.85 7.18
CA LEU A 246 18.95 14.27 6.35
C LEU A 246 18.41 13.09 5.53
N ALA A 247 17.70 12.17 6.17
CA ALA A 247 17.08 11.04 5.49
C ALA A 247 16.10 11.49 4.39
N TRP A 248 15.39 12.59 4.60
CA TRP A 248 14.50 13.16 3.60
C TRP A 248 15.25 13.76 2.41
N LEU A 249 16.32 14.50 2.68
CA LEU A 249 17.20 15.01 1.63
C LEU A 249 17.78 13.87 0.78
N MET A 250 18.24 12.78 1.41
CA MET A 250 18.72 11.59 0.75
C MET A 250 17.66 10.92 -0.12
N ASN A 251 16.41 10.81 0.37
CA ASN A 251 15.31 10.24 -0.39
C ASN A 251 15.00 11.07 -1.65
N TRP A 252 14.96 12.41 -1.53
CA TRP A 252 14.75 13.29 -2.68
C TRP A 252 15.90 13.24 -3.69
N GLN A 253 17.14 13.19 -3.22
CA GLN A 253 18.29 13.05 -4.09
C GLN A 253 18.26 11.70 -4.83
N SER A 254 17.92 10.60 -4.13
CA SER A 254 17.72 9.26 -4.73
C SER A 254 16.59 9.26 -5.78
N TYR A 255 15.51 9.99 -5.53
CA TYR A 255 14.43 10.16 -6.49
C TYR A 255 14.89 10.91 -7.74
N LEU A 256 15.60 12.03 -7.58
CA LEU A 256 16.08 12.86 -8.70
C LEU A 256 17.09 12.14 -9.58
N SER A 257 17.96 11.31 -8.99
CA SER A 257 18.93 10.49 -9.74
C SER A 257 18.31 9.29 -10.45
N GLY A 258 17.05 8.94 -10.16
CA GLY A 258 16.38 7.75 -10.68
C GLY A 258 16.65 6.48 -9.87
N SER A 259 17.45 6.54 -8.80
CA SER A 259 17.77 5.35 -7.98
C SER A 259 16.54 4.79 -7.27
N THR A 260 15.61 5.66 -6.83
CA THR A 260 14.32 5.23 -6.28
C THR A 260 13.47 4.50 -7.34
N HIS A 261 13.49 4.96 -8.60
CA HIS A 261 12.78 4.29 -9.70
C HIS A 261 13.34 2.89 -9.97
N LEU A 262 14.66 2.72 -9.92
CA LEU A 262 15.30 1.41 -10.00
C LEU A 262 14.86 0.49 -8.86
N ALA A 263 14.89 0.99 -7.63
CA ALA A 263 14.49 0.22 -6.45
C ALA A 263 13.01 -0.22 -6.54
N MET A 264 12.11 0.68 -6.97
CA MET A 264 10.69 0.35 -7.15
C MET A 264 10.48 -0.61 -8.30
N ARG A 265 11.14 -0.41 -9.45
CA ARG A 265 11.03 -1.30 -10.62
C ARG A 265 11.38 -2.74 -10.31
N PHE A 266 12.50 -2.96 -9.62
CA PHE A 266 13.01 -4.31 -9.37
C PHE A 266 12.57 -4.89 -8.02
N GLY A 267 12.17 -4.06 -7.07
CA GLY A 267 11.71 -4.52 -5.77
C GLY A 267 10.19 -4.61 -5.62
N GLY A 268 9.44 -3.86 -6.43
CA GLY A 268 7.98 -3.77 -6.29
C GLY A 268 7.21 -4.42 -7.43
N PHE A 269 7.68 -4.30 -8.68
CA PHE A 269 6.97 -4.77 -9.86
C PHE A 269 7.52 -6.10 -10.37
N GLY A 270 6.66 -7.08 -10.64
CA GLY A 270 6.97 -8.33 -11.34
C GLY A 270 7.06 -8.10 -12.85
N THR A 271 6.12 -7.37 -13.40
CA THR A 271 6.07 -6.99 -14.81
C THR A 271 6.67 -5.60 -15.05
N THR A 272 6.82 -5.20 -16.31
CA THR A 272 7.26 -3.83 -16.62
C THR A 272 6.11 -2.85 -16.43
N PRO A 273 6.20 -1.91 -15.46
CA PRO A 273 5.16 -0.92 -15.20
C PRO A 273 5.08 0.11 -16.34
N THR A 274 3.98 0.87 -16.38
CA THR A 274 3.94 2.10 -17.18
C THR A 274 4.81 3.19 -16.51
N LYS A 275 5.21 4.19 -17.29
CA LYS A 275 5.97 5.35 -16.76
C LYS A 275 5.20 6.05 -15.65
N ALA A 276 3.88 6.19 -15.80
CA ALA A 276 3.02 6.82 -14.81
C ALA A 276 2.96 6.00 -13.52
N GLN A 277 2.82 4.67 -13.59
CA GLN A 277 2.84 3.79 -12.42
C GLN A 277 4.17 3.87 -11.66
N LEU A 278 5.31 3.77 -12.40
CA LEU A 278 6.64 3.85 -11.81
C LEU A 278 6.90 5.20 -11.15
N GLU A 279 6.53 6.31 -11.81
CA GLU A 279 6.65 7.67 -11.28
C GLU A 279 5.75 7.87 -10.05
N GLN A 280 4.50 7.39 -10.09
CA GLN A 280 3.54 7.50 -8.98
C GLN A 280 4.08 6.83 -7.72
N VAL A 281 4.53 5.58 -7.83
CA VAL A 281 5.05 4.83 -6.69
C VAL A 281 6.35 5.44 -6.18
N SER A 282 7.30 5.76 -7.07
CA SER A 282 8.59 6.38 -6.70
C SER A 282 8.38 7.70 -5.98
N ARG A 283 7.43 8.50 -6.44
CA ARG A 283 7.10 9.78 -5.83
C ARG A 283 6.40 9.64 -4.48
N ALA A 284 5.47 8.68 -4.34
CA ALA A 284 4.76 8.42 -3.08
C ALA A 284 5.73 8.05 -1.97
N VAL A 285 6.60 7.06 -2.20
CA VAL A 285 7.60 6.62 -1.20
C VAL A 285 8.62 7.71 -0.84
N THR A 286 8.91 8.63 -1.77
CA THR A 286 9.85 9.75 -1.54
C THR A 286 9.21 10.86 -0.71
N ARG A 287 7.93 11.17 -0.93
CA ARG A 287 7.23 12.28 -0.26
C ARG A 287 6.88 11.99 1.18
N ASN A 288 6.68 10.72 1.53
CA ASN A 288 6.31 10.30 2.87
C ASN A 288 7.47 10.51 3.86
N SER A 289 7.15 10.93 5.08
CA SER A 289 8.12 11.19 6.14
C SER A 289 8.99 9.96 6.43
N PRO A 290 10.34 10.06 6.36
CA PRO A 290 11.24 8.96 6.73
C PRO A 290 11.02 8.47 8.17
N ALA A 291 10.72 9.38 9.10
CA ALA A 291 10.44 9.02 10.48
C ALA A 291 9.16 8.18 10.62
N VAL A 292 8.09 8.54 9.90
CA VAL A 292 6.85 7.75 9.88
C VAL A 292 7.14 6.38 9.25
N GLN A 293 7.85 6.35 8.12
CA GLN A 293 8.20 5.11 7.45
C GLN A 293 9.04 4.18 8.34
N ALA A 294 10.01 4.72 9.07
CA ALA A 294 10.83 3.95 10.01
C ALA A 294 9.98 3.36 11.16
N LYS A 295 9.11 4.18 11.77
CA LYS A 295 8.19 3.73 12.85
C LYS A 295 7.26 2.60 12.39
N GLY A 296 6.66 2.73 11.20
CA GLY A 296 5.77 1.70 10.68
C GLY A 296 6.50 0.43 10.27
N ASN A 297 7.73 0.54 9.75
CA ASN A 297 8.57 -0.64 9.52
C ASN A 297 8.84 -1.40 10.82
N ILE A 298 9.15 -0.70 11.92
CA ILE A 298 9.34 -1.32 13.24
C ILE A 298 8.02 -1.97 13.71
N ALA A 299 6.88 -1.28 13.56
CA ALA A 299 5.58 -1.82 13.93
C ALA A 299 5.21 -3.09 13.16
N MET A 300 5.56 -3.17 11.85
CA MET A 300 5.37 -4.39 11.06
C MET A 300 6.26 -5.55 11.52
N MET A 301 7.50 -5.28 11.95
CA MET A 301 8.41 -6.30 12.48
C MET A 301 7.94 -6.90 13.81
N GLU A 302 7.11 -6.18 14.56
CA GLU A 302 6.58 -6.59 15.87
C GLU A 302 5.17 -7.19 15.76
N TRP A 303 4.63 -7.30 14.56
CA TRP A 303 3.26 -7.73 14.31
C TRP A 303 3.17 -9.21 13.88
N ASP A 304 2.15 -9.89 14.39
CA ASP A 304 1.80 -11.25 14.02
C ASP A 304 0.28 -11.46 14.17
N ALA A 305 -0.34 -12.06 13.15
CA ALA A 305 -1.75 -12.46 13.16
C ALA A 305 -1.93 -13.96 12.91
N THR A 306 -0.84 -14.74 12.85
CA THR A 306 -0.85 -16.15 12.44
C THR A 306 -1.84 -16.98 13.23
N GLU A 307 -1.86 -16.83 14.54
CA GLU A 307 -2.74 -17.60 15.43
C GLU A 307 -4.19 -17.08 15.43
N ALA A 308 -4.44 -15.87 14.93
CA ALA A 308 -5.78 -15.31 14.80
C ALA A 308 -6.49 -15.69 13.49
N LEU A 309 -5.76 -16.15 12.47
CA LEU A 309 -6.33 -16.47 11.15
C LEU A 309 -7.48 -17.50 11.20
N PRO A 310 -7.43 -18.60 12.00
CA PRO A 310 -8.52 -19.55 12.10
C PRO A 310 -9.83 -18.97 12.64
N GLU A 311 -9.75 -17.90 13.41
CA GLU A 311 -10.91 -17.21 13.99
C GLU A 311 -11.57 -16.21 13.02
N MET A 312 -10.90 -15.85 11.92
CA MET A 312 -11.41 -14.93 10.91
C MET A 312 -12.41 -15.64 9.99
N ARG A 313 -13.59 -15.96 10.51
CA ARG A 313 -14.67 -16.68 9.83
C ARG A 313 -15.53 -15.77 8.97
N ILE A 314 -14.92 -15.12 8.01
CA ILE A 314 -15.56 -14.19 7.08
C ILE A 314 -15.16 -14.56 5.64
N PRO A 315 -16.05 -14.40 4.64
CA PRO A 315 -15.67 -14.54 3.24
C PRO A 315 -14.43 -13.70 2.91
N ALA A 316 -13.40 -14.32 2.35
CA ALA A 316 -12.16 -13.66 2.01
C ALA A 316 -11.73 -13.99 0.59
N LEU A 317 -11.35 -12.99 -0.18
CA LEU A 317 -10.63 -13.11 -1.44
C LEU A 317 -9.15 -12.81 -1.17
N LEU A 318 -8.24 -13.69 -1.61
CA LEU A 318 -6.82 -13.55 -1.34
C LEU A 318 -6.03 -13.58 -2.64
N PHE A 319 -5.37 -12.50 -2.99
CA PHE A 319 -4.46 -12.45 -4.14
C PHE A 319 -3.04 -12.82 -3.72
N ILE A 320 -2.42 -13.71 -4.48
CA ILE A 320 -1.07 -14.21 -4.30
C ILE A 320 -0.29 -13.95 -5.59
N GLY A 321 0.67 -13.03 -5.52
CA GLY A 321 1.54 -12.69 -6.64
C GLY A 321 2.69 -13.68 -6.73
N GLY A 322 2.82 -14.41 -7.86
CA GLY A 322 3.88 -15.40 -8.07
C GLY A 322 5.29 -14.80 -8.11
N SER A 323 5.39 -13.56 -8.58
CA SER A 323 6.65 -12.80 -8.66
C SER A 323 6.87 -11.82 -7.49
N ASP A 324 6.07 -11.93 -6.42
CA ASP A 324 6.22 -11.07 -5.22
C ASP A 324 7.43 -11.48 -4.37
N ILE A 325 8.46 -10.65 -4.36
CA ILE A 325 9.67 -10.86 -3.55
C ILE A 325 9.61 -10.20 -2.17
N VAL A 326 8.58 -9.38 -1.89
CA VAL A 326 8.38 -8.64 -0.65
C VAL A 326 7.52 -9.43 0.34
N THR A 327 6.39 -9.94 -0.13
CA THR A 327 5.54 -10.90 0.59
C THR A 327 5.42 -12.15 -0.28
N VAL A 328 6.41 -13.06 -0.12
CA VAL A 328 6.54 -14.23 -1.00
C VAL A 328 5.25 -15.07 -1.04
N PRO A 329 4.96 -15.78 -2.15
CA PRO A 329 3.74 -16.57 -2.30
C PRO A 329 3.43 -17.48 -1.10
N ALA A 330 4.46 -18.03 -0.46
CA ALA A 330 4.32 -18.88 0.72
C ALA A 330 3.59 -18.20 1.91
N ALA A 331 3.68 -16.88 2.03
CA ALA A 331 2.94 -16.12 3.05
C ALA A 331 1.44 -16.13 2.76
N GLY A 332 1.06 -15.83 1.51
CA GLY A 332 -0.33 -15.93 1.04
C GLY A 332 -0.89 -17.35 1.18
N GLU A 333 -0.11 -18.37 0.80
CA GLU A 333 -0.49 -19.78 0.99
C GLU A 333 -0.77 -20.13 2.45
N THR A 334 -0.01 -19.54 3.36
CA THR A 334 -0.23 -19.76 4.79
C THR A 334 -1.54 -19.13 5.25
N ILE A 335 -1.87 -17.93 4.77
CA ILE A 335 -3.17 -17.28 5.02
C ILE A 335 -4.30 -18.17 4.45
N ALA A 336 -4.16 -18.61 3.18
CA ALA A 336 -5.16 -19.45 2.52
C ALA A 336 -5.45 -20.75 3.27
N ARG A 337 -4.41 -21.42 3.80
CA ARG A 337 -4.57 -22.66 4.56
C ARG A 337 -5.18 -22.47 5.93
N ARG A 338 -4.91 -21.32 6.59
CA ARG A 338 -5.34 -21.10 7.98
C ARG A 338 -6.68 -20.35 8.10
N MET A 339 -7.05 -19.56 7.11
CA MET A 339 -8.28 -18.76 7.12
C MET A 339 -9.43 -19.57 6.50
N PRO A 340 -10.50 -19.91 7.26
CA PRO A 340 -11.47 -20.96 6.86
C PRO A 340 -12.26 -20.67 5.59
N GLN A 341 -12.47 -19.38 5.24
CA GLN A 341 -13.24 -18.96 4.08
C GLN A 341 -12.41 -18.22 3.04
N ALA A 342 -11.08 -18.38 3.08
CA ALA A 342 -10.20 -17.78 2.09
C ALA A 342 -10.33 -18.44 0.73
N ARG A 343 -10.40 -17.65 -0.32
CA ARG A 343 -10.40 -18.04 -1.73
C ARG A 343 -9.16 -17.49 -2.39
N PRO A 344 -8.09 -18.27 -2.56
CA PRO A 344 -6.88 -17.78 -3.21
C PRO A 344 -7.08 -17.58 -4.70
N VAL A 345 -6.47 -16.53 -5.21
CA VAL A 345 -6.31 -16.21 -6.63
C VAL A 345 -4.83 -16.04 -6.89
N HIS A 346 -4.25 -16.94 -7.67
CA HIS A 346 -2.84 -16.91 -8.04
C HIS A 346 -2.66 -16.10 -9.33
N LEU A 347 -1.74 -15.15 -9.31
CA LEU A 347 -1.36 -14.33 -10.46
C LEU A 347 0.17 -14.42 -10.60
N GLU A 348 0.63 -15.36 -11.42
CA GLU A 348 2.05 -15.74 -11.53
C GLU A 348 2.98 -14.58 -11.89
N GLU A 349 2.51 -13.65 -12.73
CA GLU A 349 3.29 -12.51 -13.19
C GLU A 349 3.29 -11.34 -12.20
N ALA A 350 2.32 -11.29 -11.27
CA ALA A 350 2.18 -10.20 -10.32
C ALA A 350 3.34 -10.13 -9.34
N GLY A 351 3.98 -8.96 -9.25
CA GLY A 351 4.90 -8.62 -8.18
C GLY A 351 4.17 -8.10 -6.94
N HIS A 352 4.90 -7.44 -6.05
CA HIS A 352 4.31 -6.85 -4.84
C HIS A 352 3.27 -5.76 -5.14
N LEU A 353 3.44 -5.04 -6.25
CA LEU A 353 2.51 -4.01 -6.71
C LEU A 353 1.47 -4.56 -7.70
N GLY A 354 1.12 -5.84 -7.57
CA GLY A 354 0.14 -6.55 -8.40
C GLY A 354 -1.16 -5.78 -8.64
N PRO A 355 -1.77 -5.10 -7.64
CA PRO A 355 -2.97 -4.28 -7.85
C PRO A 355 -2.80 -3.13 -8.87
N LEU A 356 -1.56 -2.66 -9.09
CA LEU A 356 -1.24 -1.68 -10.12
C LEU A 356 -0.84 -2.33 -11.45
N GLU A 357 -0.14 -3.48 -11.38
CA GLU A 357 0.39 -4.18 -12.56
C GLU A 357 -0.70 -4.84 -13.39
N LEU A 358 -1.61 -5.53 -12.70
CA LEU A 358 -2.69 -6.33 -13.24
C LEU A 358 -4.05 -5.80 -12.72
N ALA A 359 -4.20 -4.49 -12.71
CA ALA A 359 -5.35 -3.80 -12.11
C ALA A 359 -6.69 -4.32 -12.62
N GLU A 360 -6.79 -4.69 -13.89
CA GLU A 360 -8.02 -5.22 -14.49
C GLU A 360 -8.40 -6.58 -13.88
N ASP A 361 -7.43 -7.49 -13.70
CA ASP A 361 -7.67 -8.82 -13.13
C ASP A 361 -8.06 -8.74 -11.65
N TYR A 362 -7.34 -7.91 -10.87
CA TYR A 362 -7.67 -7.64 -9.47
C TYR A 362 -9.07 -7.09 -9.33
N ASN A 363 -9.37 -5.98 -10.00
CA ASN A 363 -10.66 -5.29 -9.84
C ASN A 363 -11.83 -6.10 -10.39
N ARG A 364 -11.65 -6.88 -11.46
CA ARG A 364 -12.67 -7.80 -11.98
C ARG A 364 -12.98 -8.92 -10.98
N ALA A 365 -11.97 -9.48 -10.31
CA ALA A 365 -12.17 -10.50 -9.28
C ALA A 365 -12.81 -9.90 -8.01
N ILE A 366 -12.41 -8.70 -7.60
CA ILE A 366 -13.03 -7.95 -6.50
C ILE A 366 -14.51 -7.70 -6.78
N ALA A 367 -14.86 -7.24 -7.99
CA ALA A 367 -16.25 -6.99 -8.36
C ALA A 367 -17.11 -8.26 -8.25
N ARG A 368 -16.63 -9.40 -8.79
CA ARG A 368 -17.35 -10.68 -8.69
C ARG A 368 -17.53 -11.11 -7.23
N PHE A 369 -16.47 -11.03 -6.44
CA PHE A 369 -16.53 -11.37 -5.02
C PHE A 369 -17.51 -10.46 -4.26
N ALA A 370 -17.46 -9.16 -4.51
CA ALA A 370 -18.34 -8.19 -3.87
C ALA A 370 -19.81 -8.44 -4.22
N ASP A 371 -20.14 -8.72 -5.48
CA ASP A 371 -21.50 -9.08 -5.90
C ASP A 371 -22.02 -10.31 -5.15
N GLU A 372 -21.22 -11.36 -5.07
CA GLU A 372 -21.60 -12.58 -4.36
C GLU A 372 -21.85 -12.32 -2.87
N VAL A 373 -20.93 -11.58 -2.23
CA VAL A 373 -20.99 -11.33 -0.79
C VAL A 373 -22.14 -10.41 -0.42
N PHE A 374 -22.37 -9.33 -1.15
CA PHE A 374 -23.49 -8.41 -0.90
C PHE A 374 -24.82 -9.06 -1.18
N THR A 375 -24.95 -9.85 -2.24
CA THR A 375 -26.20 -10.59 -2.56
C THR A 375 -26.54 -11.61 -1.45
N ARG A 376 -25.55 -12.34 -0.93
CA ARG A 376 -25.78 -13.27 0.20
C ARG A 376 -26.18 -12.50 1.46
N GLY A 377 -25.53 -11.39 1.77
CA GLY A 377 -25.84 -10.56 2.93
C GLY A 377 -27.27 -10.00 2.88
N ALA A 378 -27.76 -9.59 1.71
CA ALA A 378 -29.13 -9.13 1.52
C ALA A 378 -30.15 -10.27 1.78
N ARG A 379 -29.93 -11.44 1.19
CA ARG A 379 -30.82 -12.62 1.39
C ARG A 379 -30.89 -13.06 2.85
N SER A 380 -29.77 -13.00 3.58
CA SER A 380 -29.76 -13.35 5.01
C SER A 380 -30.51 -12.34 5.87
N ALA A 381 -30.50 -11.05 5.50
CA ALA A 381 -31.26 -10.02 6.17
C ALA A 381 -32.76 -10.18 5.93
N ASP A 382 -33.17 -10.47 4.69
CA ASP A 382 -34.57 -10.71 4.33
C ASP A 382 -35.14 -11.97 5.03
N ALA A 383 -34.34 -13.03 5.11
CA ALA A 383 -34.75 -14.25 5.83
C ALA A 383 -34.92 -14.01 7.34
N ALA A 384 -34.06 -13.18 7.94
CA ALA A 384 -34.16 -12.83 9.35
C ALA A 384 -35.39 -11.91 9.63
N SER A 385 -35.72 -11.00 8.71
CA SER A 385 -36.92 -10.12 8.85
C SER A 385 -38.22 -10.84 8.59
N GLY A 386 -38.26 -11.83 7.68
CA GLY A 386 -39.44 -12.64 7.37
C GLY A 386 -39.82 -13.62 8.49
N SER A 387 -38.83 -14.16 9.22
CA SER A 387 -39.06 -15.07 10.36
C SER A 387 -39.70 -14.38 11.57
N THR A 388 -39.44 -13.10 11.78
CA THR A 388 -39.98 -12.37 12.93
C THR A 388 -41.46 -11.93 12.75
N ALA A 389 -41.99 -11.93 11.51
CA ALA A 389 -43.37 -11.52 11.23
C ALA A 389 -44.35 -12.69 11.27
N GLU A 390 -43.92 -13.93 11.05
CA GLU A 390 -44.81 -15.11 11.09
C GLU A 390 -44.85 -15.83 12.45
N ASP A 391 -43.87 -15.63 13.33
CA ASP A 391 -43.78 -16.30 14.63
C ASP A 391 -44.23 -15.44 15.83
N ASP A 392 -44.83 -14.28 15.63
CA ASP A 392 -45.40 -13.51 16.74
C ASP A 392 -46.75 -14.15 17.15
N PRO A 393 -46.84 -14.74 18.37
CA PRO A 393 -48.07 -15.34 18.89
C PRO A 393 -49.23 -14.34 18.93
N ALA A 394 -48.96 -13.04 19.04
CA ALA A 394 -49.96 -11.98 19.04
C ALA A 394 -50.62 -11.77 17.64
N ILE A 395 -49.85 -11.97 16.56
CA ILE A 395 -50.39 -11.87 15.19
C ILE A 395 -51.18 -13.15 14.83
N ARG A 396 -50.83 -14.32 15.36
CA ARG A 396 -51.59 -15.55 15.21
C ARG A 396 -52.96 -15.50 15.91
N ALA A 397 -53.03 -14.81 17.01
CA ALA A 397 -54.27 -14.64 17.78
C ALA A 397 -55.24 -13.61 17.17
N ALA A 398 -54.77 -12.75 16.26
CA ALA A 398 -55.56 -11.69 15.62
C ALA A 398 -56.15 -12.06 14.25
N ARG A 399 -55.99 -13.31 13.74
CA ARG A 399 -56.66 -13.76 12.51
C ARG A 399 -58.10 -14.12 12.81
N PRO A 400 -59.08 -13.45 12.16
CA PRO A 400 -60.47 -13.86 12.30
C PRO A 400 -60.70 -15.28 11.73
N PRO A 401 -61.63 -16.06 12.30
CA PRO A 401 -61.91 -17.41 11.81
C PRO A 401 -62.32 -17.36 10.34
N GLN A 402 -61.71 -18.20 9.50
CA GLN A 402 -62.11 -18.35 8.10
C GLN A 402 -63.47 -19.00 8.05
N GLU A 403 -64.46 -18.30 7.47
CA GLU A 403 -65.78 -18.87 7.16
C GLU A 403 -65.61 -20.02 6.16
N PRO A 404 -66.34 -21.15 6.36
CA PRO A 404 -66.29 -22.26 5.42
C PRO A 404 -66.93 -21.82 4.10
N ARG A 405 -66.27 -22.06 2.99
CA ARG A 405 -66.79 -21.86 1.64
C ARG A 405 -67.94 -22.85 1.39
N PRO A 406 -69.10 -22.39 0.86
CA PRO A 406 -70.18 -23.30 0.50
C PRO A 406 -69.73 -24.15 -0.71
N TYR A 407 -69.97 -25.45 -0.61
CA TYR A 407 -69.85 -26.38 -1.75
C TYR A 407 -70.93 -26.07 -2.76
N ILE A 408 -70.57 -25.78 -4.00
CA ILE A 408 -71.42 -25.96 -5.20
C ILE A 408 -70.60 -26.85 -6.16
#